data_c0774baf5f6a0da86ae928f47e25e7d5
#
_entry.id   c0774baf5f6a0da86ae928f47e25e7d5
#
_cell.length_a   1.000
_cell.length_b   1.000
_cell.length_c   1.000
_cell.angle_alpha   90.00
_cell.angle_beta   90.00
_cell.angle_gamma   90.00
#
_symmetry.space_group_name_H-M   'P 1'
#
loop_
_entity.id
_entity.type
_entity.pdbx_description
1 polymer ?
#
loop_
_entity_poly.entity_id
_entity_poly.type
_entity_poly.pdbx_seq_one_letter_code
_entity_poly.pdbx_strand_id
1 'polypeptide(L)'
;MSSGDTKTLIKQAVEHLQDEVPALRQLKLVIRLELRARGDVPIWRVEVPGPVISKDPAGDARVDVSVARSHFNELAADGRLKHWVDAYEHGHVHVSGDPAVTKLIANVIQRQLARR
;
A
#
# COMPACT_ATOMS: atom_id res chain seq x y z
N MET A 1 -13.10 -15.95 -3.67
CA MET A 1 -12.39 -14.93 -4.44
C MET A 1 -11.02 -15.48 -4.86
N SER A 2 -10.65 -15.31 -6.11
CA SER A 2 -9.40 -15.85 -6.62
C SER A 2 -8.22 -14.94 -6.30
N SER A 3 -7.01 -15.51 -6.36
CA SER A 3 -5.79 -14.73 -6.17
C SER A 3 -5.65 -13.64 -7.24
N GLY A 4 -6.18 -13.88 -8.44
CA GLY A 4 -6.16 -12.89 -9.51
C GLY A 4 -6.94 -11.64 -9.18
N ASP A 5 -8.08 -11.78 -8.50
CA ASP A 5 -8.87 -10.63 -8.10
C ASP A 5 -8.14 -9.77 -7.07
N THR A 6 -7.48 -10.40 -6.11
CA THR A 6 -6.69 -9.69 -5.11
C THR A 6 -5.53 -8.95 -5.76
N LYS A 7 -4.84 -9.61 -6.69
CA LYS A 7 -3.75 -8.98 -7.42
C LYS A 7 -4.22 -7.75 -8.19
N THR A 8 -5.39 -7.84 -8.81
CA THR A 8 -5.99 -6.72 -9.55
C THR A 8 -6.30 -5.56 -8.61
N LEU A 9 -6.85 -5.84 -7.44
CA LEU A 9 -7.15 -4.80 -6.45
C LEU A 9 -5.88 -4.11 -5.95
N ILE A 10 -4.83 -4.86 -5.71
CA ILE A 10 -3.55 -4.27 -5.30
C ILE A 10 -3.03 -3.34 -6.39
N LYS A 11 -3.10 -3.78 -7.62
CA LYS A 11 -2.66 -2.97 -8.76
C LYS A 11 -3.46 -1.66 -8.84
N GLN A 12 -4.80 -1.75 -8.72
CA GLN A 12 -5.65 -0.57 -8.73
C GLN A 12 -5.31 0.40 -7.61
N ALA A 13 -5.10 -0.12 -6.40
CA ALA A 13 -4.78 0.71 -5.24
C ALA A 13 -3.47 1.47 -5.47
N VAL A 14 -2.44 0.78 -5.95
CA VAL A 14 -1.14 1.40 -6.20
C VAL A 14 -1.25 2.46 -7.30
N GLU A 15 -1.94 2.13 -8.39
CA GLU A 15 -2.09 3.07 -9.50
C GLU A 15 -2.86 4.32 -9.08
N HIS A 16 -3.93 4.17 -8.30
CA HIS A 16 -4.71 5.30 -7.80
C HIS A 16 -3.85 6.21 -6.91
N LEU A 17 -3.08 5.62 -6.01
CA LEU A 17 -2.21 6.40 -5.14
C LEU A 17 -1.12 7.13 -5.93
N GLN A 18 -0.56 6.48 -6.94
CA GLN A 18 0.43 7.11 -7.81
C GLN A 18 -0.17 8.26 -8.63
N ASP A 19 -1.43 8.12 -9.04
CA ASP A 19 -2.13 9.19 -9.76
C ASP A 19 -2.38 10.39 -8.86
N GLU A 20 -2.77 10.17 -7.62
CA GLU A 20 -3.01 11.24 -6.67
C GLU A 20 -1.71 11.85 -6.14
N VAL A 21 -0.65 11.04 -6.05
CA VAL A 21 0.65 11.48 -5.53
C VAL A 21 1.73 11.11 -6.55
N PRO A 22 1.87 11.91 -7.63
CA PRO A 22 2.80 11.57 -8.71
C PRO A 22 4.25 11.35 -8.27
N ALA A 23 4.67 12.00 -7.19
CA ALA A 23 6.02 11.82 -6.65
C ALA A 23 6.30 10.37 -6.23
N LEU A 24 5.25 9.58 -5.91
CA LEU A 24 5.44 8.18 -5.58
C LEU A 24 6.01 7.36 -6.73
N ARG A 25 5.79 7.79 -7.97
CA ARG A 25 6.33 7.10 -9.14
C ARG A 25 7.85 7.17 -9.24
N GLN A 26 8.47 8.08 -8.50
CA GLN A 26 9.91 8.23 -8.48
C GLN A 26 10.57 7.37 -7.42
N LEU A 27 9.77 6.75 -6.56
CA LEU A 27 10.27 5.89 -5.49
C LEU A 27 10.30 4.44 -5.95
N LYS A 28 11.49 3.86 -6.00
CA LYS A 28 11.66 2.43 -6.34
C LYS A 28 11.78 1.66 -5.04
N LEU A 29 10.72 0.94 -4.70
CA LEU A 29 10.61 0.23 -3.44
C LEU A 29 10.01 -1.15 -3.63
N VAL A 30 10.35 -2.05 -2.70
CA VAL A 30 9.64 -3.30 -2.53
C VAL A 30 8.85 -3.20 -1.24
N ILE A 31 7.55 -3.45 -1.32
CA ILE A 31 6.63 -3.38 -0.19
C ILE A 31 6.14 -4.78 0.12
N ARG A 32 6.19 -5.15 1.40
CA ARG A 32 5.58 -6.38 1.88
C ARG A 32 4.17 -6.03 2.34
N LEU A 33 3.20 -6.47 1.59
CA LEU A 33 1.79 -6.20 1.89
C LEU A 33 1.16 -7.43 2.53
N GLU A 34 0.70 -7.27 3.76
CA GLU A 34 0.03 -8.31 4.52
C GLU A 34 -1.46 -7.98 4.57
N LEU A 35 -2.27 -8.84 3.98
CA LEU A 35 -3.72 -8.70 3.98
C LEU A 35 -4.29 -9.66 5.03
N ARG A 36 -4.62 -9.14 6.21
CA ARG A 36 -5.10 -9.95 7.32
C ARG A 36 -6.53 -10.39 7.07
N ALA A 37 -6.75 -11.69 6.98
CA ALA A 37 -8.05 -12.28 6.82
C ALA A 37 -8.24 -13.36 7.89
N ARG A 38 -9.48 -13.72 8.13
CA ARG A 38 -9.81 -14.72 9.13
C ARG A 38 -9.26 -16.09 8.72
N GLY A 39 -8.36 -16.62 9.54
CA GLY A 39 -7.76 -17.92 9.29
C GLY A 39 -6.68 -17.93 8.21
N ASP A 40 -6.37 -16.77 7.63
CA ASP A 40 -5.38 -16.68 6.58
C ASP A 40 -4.75 -15.28 6.58
N VAL A 41 -3.45 -15.23 6.31
CA VAL A 41 -2.73 -13.95 6.26
C VAL A 41 -1.81 -13.98 5.04
N PRO A 42 -2.38 -13.83 3.84
CA PRO A 42 -1.57 -13.82 2.63
C PRO A 42 -0.64 -12.61 2.59
N ILE A 43 0.58 -12.86 2.10
CA ILE A 43 1.60 -11.83 1.97
C ILE A 43 1.91 -11.66 0.50
N TRP A 44 1.94 -10.41 0.08
CA TRP A 44 2.21 -10.03 -1.30
C TRP A 44 3.45 -9.18 -1.39
N ARG A 45 4.25 -9.44 -2.41
CA ARG A 45 5.39 -8.59 -2.74
C ARG A 45 4.95 -7.60 -3.80
N VAL A 46 5.04 -6.32 -3.49
CA VAL A 46 4.63 -5.24 -4.38
C VAL A 46 5.84 -4.39 -4.69
N GLU A 47 6.28 -4.45 -5.93
CA GLU A 47 7.42 -3.65 -6.39
C GLU A 47 6.91 -2.43 -7.15
N VAL A 48 7.25 -1.26 -6.66
CA VAL A 48 6.82 0.01 -7.27
C VAL A 48 8.01 0.69 -7.93
N PRO A 49 7.79 1.50 -8.95
CA PRO A 49 6.51 2.08 -9.40
C PRO A 49 5.66 1.21 -10.33
N GLY A 50 6.15 0.14 -10.92
CA GLY A 50 5.50 -0.73 -11.88
C GLY A 50 3.97 -0.71 -11.94
N PRO A 51 3.19 -1.24 -11.00
CA PRO A 51 3.66 -2.16 -9.96
C PRO A 51 3.84 -3.58 -10.49
N VAL A 52 4.77 -4.30 -9.88
CA VAL A 52 4.95 -5.74 -10.12
C VAL A 52 4.51 -6.46 -8.85
N ILE A 53 3.49 -7.29 -8.98
CA ILE A 53 2.82 -7.88 -7.82
C ILE A 53 2.91 -9.40 -7.91
N SER A 54 3.36 -10.02 -6.82
CA SER A 54 3.47 -11.48 -6.74
C SER A 54 3.20 -11.95 -5.31
N LYS A 55 2.79 -13.20 -5.18
CA LYS A 55 2.69 -13.86 -3.88
C LYS A 55 4.08 -14.32 -3.47
N ASP A 56 4.67 -13.63 -2.50
CA ASP A 56 6.05 -13.82 -2.11
C ASP A 56 6.24 -13.26 -0.70
N PRO A 57 7.05 -13.90 0.15
CA PRO A 57 7.31 -13.39 1.51
C PRO A 57 7.94 -12.00 1.53
N ALA A 58 8.48 -11.54 0.39
CA ALA A 58 9.06 -10.20 0.26
C ALA A 58 10.19 -9.96 1.27
N GLY A 59 11.13 -10.90 1.35
CA GLY A 59 12.27 -10.77 2.25
C GLY A 59 13.17 -9.58 1.95
N ASP A 60 13.07 -9.02 0.74
CA ASP A 60 13.81 -7.83 0.32
C ASP A 60 13.03 -6.53 0.50
N ALA A 61 11.87 -6.58 1.15
CA ALA A 61 11.04 -5.40 1.32
C ALA A 61 11.66 -4.40 2.30
N ARG A 62 11.54 -3.12 1.96
CA ARG A 62 11.98 -2.01 2.80
C ARG A 62 10.84 -1.42 3.61
N VAL A 63 9.61 -1.73 3.22
CA VAL A 63 8.41 -1.23 3.88
C VAL A 63 7.43 -2.38 4.05
N ASP A 64 6.85 -2.48 5.24
CA ASP A 64 5.82 -3.45 5.56
C ASP A 64 4.50 -2.72 5.76
N VAL A 65 3.46 -3.17 5.07
CA VAL A 65 2.11 -2.63 5.22
C VAL A 65 1.18 -3.76 5.62
N SER A 66 0.44 -3.57 6.69
CA SER A 66 -0.52 -4.55 7.17
C SER A 66 -1.90 -3.92 7.27
N VAL A 67 -2.90 -4.56 6.67
CA VAL A 67 -4.27 -4.05 6.67
C VAL A 67 -5.23 -5.24 6.63
N ALA A 68 -6.40 -5.08 7.28
CA ALA A 68 -7.46 -6.09 7.21
C ALA A 68 -7.96 -6.16 5.77
N ARG A 69 -8.17 -7.39 5.27
CA ARG A 69 -8.56 -7.60 3.89
C ARG A 69 -9.85 -6.87 3.50
N SER A 70 -10.85 -6.91 4.36
CA SER A 70 -12.12 -6.22 4.10
C SER A 70 -11.91 -4.71 3.96
N HIS A 71 -11.10 -4.13 4.82
CA HIS A 71 -10.80 -2.71 4.77
C HIS A 71 -9.99 -2.35 3.52
N PHE A 72 -9.03 -3.21 3.18
CA PHE A 72 -8.25 -3.04 1.96
C PHE A 72 -9.13 -3.05 0.72
N ASN A 73 -10.09 -3.98 0.64
CA ASN A 73 -11.00 -4.06 -0.50
C ASN A 73 -11.77 -2.75 -0.69
N GLU A 74 -12.25 -2.16 0.38
CA GLU A 74 -12.95 -0.88 0.33
C GLU A 74 -12.03 0.24 -0.16
N LEU A 75 -10.84 0.32 0.38
CA LEU A 75 -9.88 1.35 0.00
C LEU A 75 -9.43 1.20 -1.45
N ALA A 76 -9.19 -0.03 -1.89
CA ALA A 76 -8.74 -0.29 -3.26
C ALA A 76 -9.81 0.05 -4.30
N ALA A 77 -11.08 -0.21 -3.96
CA ALA A 77 -12.18 0.02 -4.88
C ALA A 77 -12.52 1.50 -5.04
N ASP A 78 -12.45 2.27 -3.96
CA ASP A 78 -13.05 3.59 -3.93
C ASP A 78 -12.28 4.60 -3.08
N GLY A 79 -11.17 4.19 -2.49
CA GLY A 79 -10.43 5.03 -1.57
C GLY A 79 -9.57 6.06 -2.26
N ARG A 80 -9.65 7.30 -1.76
CA ARG A 80 -8.74 8.36 -2.14
C ARG A 80 -7.60 8.43 -1.14
N LEU A 81 -6.56 9.20 -1.45
CA LEU A 81 -5.42 9.37 -0.56
C LEU A 81 -5.85 9.69 0.88
N LYS A 82 -6.79 10.60 1.05
CA LYS A 82 -7.24 10.98 2.39
C LYS A 82 -7.88 9.81 3.14
N HIS A 83 -8.55 8.90 2.43
CA HIS A 83 -9.14 7.71 3.06
C HIS A 83 -8.04 6.77 3.56
N TRP A 84 -6.96 6.63 2.81
CA TRP A 84 -5.81 5.84 3.23
C TRP A 84 -5.13 6.46 4.46
N VAL A 85 -4.98 7.78 4.46
CA VAL A 85 -4.40 8.50 5.60
C VAL A 85 -5.27 8.35 6.83
N ASP A 86 -6.60 8.52 6.69
CA ASP A 86 -7.54 8.34 7.79
C ASP A 86 -7.46 6.92 8.35
N ALA A 87 -7.42 5.92 7.48
CA ALA A 87 -7.30 4.52 7.90
C ALA A 87 -6.00 4.29 8.68
N TYR A 88 -4.91 4.89 8.24
CA TYR A 88 -3.64 4.80 8.93
C TYR A 88 -3.71 5.45 10.32
N GLU A 89 -4.29 6.63 10.41
CA GLU A 89 -4.41 7.38 11.67
C GLU A 89 -5.32 6.68 12.66
N HIS A 90 -6.33 5.95 12.18
CA HIS A 90 -7.24 5.19 13.04
C HIS A 90 -6.77 3.77 13.33
N GLY A 91 -5.56 3.40 12.90
CA GLY A 91 -4.99 2.10 13.19
C GLY A 91 -5.48 0.97 12.33
N HIS A 92 -6.18 1.24 11.24
CA HIS A 92 -6.66 0.22 10.31
C HIS A 92 -5.57 -0.22 9.33
N VAL A 93 -4.60 0.65 9.08
CA VAL A 93 -3.44 0.36 8.24
C VAL A 93 -2.19 0.57 9.09
N HIS A 94 -1.34 -0.45 9.16
CA HIS A 94 -0.08 -0.37 9.89
C HIS A 94 1.07 -0.33 8.90
N VAL A 95 1.97 0.61 9.08
CA VAL A 95 3.16 0.77 8.23
C VAL A 95 4.41 0.71 9.10
N SER A 96 5.35 -0.11 8.71
CA SER A 96 6.63 -0.24 9.42
C SER A 96 7.74 -0.53 8.40
N GLY A 97 8.97 -0.68 8.87
CA GLY A 97 10.09 -0.98 8.02
C GLY A 97 11.25 -0.01 8.22
N ASP A 98 12.03 0.21 7.17
CA ASP A 98 13.17 1.13 7.22
C ASP A 98 12.69 2.54 7.55
N PRO A 99 13.15 3.13 8.69
CA PRO A 99 12.67 4.46 9.10
C PRO A 99 12.94 5.56 8.09
N ALA A 100 14.05 5.50 7.38
CA ALA A 100 14.37 6.50 6.37
C ALA A 100 13.37 6.45 5.21
N VAL A 101 12.98 5.25 4.80
CA VAL A 101 12.03 5.06 3.71
C VAL A 101 10.61 5.46 4.13
N THR A 102 10.18 5.02 5.31
CA THR A 102 8.84 5.36 5.81
C THR A 102 8.69 6.87 6.00
N LYS A 103 9.73 7.53 6.49
CA LYS A 103 9.74 8.98 6.66
C LYS A 103 9.65 9.70 5.30
N LEU A 104 10.38 9.19 4.31
CA LEU A 104 10.35 9.76 2.97
C LEU A 104 8.94 9.68 2.37
N ILE A 105 8.30 8.52 2.50
CA ILE A 105 6.92 8.32 2.01
C ILE A 105 5.97 9.27 2.71
N ALA A 106 6.06 9.38 4.04
CA ALA A 106 5.21 10.27 4.82
C ALA A 106 5.37 11.73 4.37
N ASN A 107 6.60 12.17 4.14
CA ASN A 107 6.87 13.53 3.68
C ASN A 107 6.25 13.80 2.30
N VAL A 108 6.38 12.85 1.38
CA VAL A 108 5.81 12.97 0.04
C VAL A 108 4.30 13.10 0.11
N ILE A 109 3.66 12.27 0.93
CA ILE A 109 2.21 12.28 1.11
C ILE A 109 1.75 13.61 1.72
N GLN A 110 2.44 14.07 2.77
CA GLN A 110 2.07 15.31 3.44
C GLN A 110 2.19 16.52 2.52
N ARG A 111 3.21 16.55 1.67
CA ARG A 111 3.36 17.62 0.69
C ARG A 111 2.18 17.63 -0.29
N GLN A 112 1.74 16.46 -0.72
CA GLN A 112 0.61 16.37 -1.62
C GLN A 112 -0.68 16.86 -0.96
N LEU A 113 -0.91 16.48 0.31
CA LEU A 113 -2.08 16.94 1.05
C LEU A 113 -2.06 18.45 1.25
N ALA A 114 -0.89 19.04 1.47
CA ALA A 114 -0.74 20.48 1.68
C ALA A 114 -1.00 21.30 0.42
N ARG A 115 -0.94 20.69 -0.75
CA ARG A 115 -1.16 21.37 -2.03
C ARG A 115 -2.63 21.55 -2.41
N ARG A 116 -3.53 21.07 -1.60
CA ARG A 116 -4.96 21.08 -1.92
C ARG A 116 -5.63 22.38 -1.54
#